data_8b5cab103ab13ac801e909635356585d
#
_entry.id   8b5cab103ab13ac801e909635356585d
#
_cell.length_a   1.000
_cell.length_b   1.000
_cell.length_c   1.000
_cell.angle_alpha   90.00
_cell.angle_beta   90.00
_cell.angle_gamma   90.00
#
_symmetry.space_group_name_H-M   'P 1'
#
loop_
_entity.id
_entity.type
_entity.pdbx_description
1 polymer ?
#
loop_
_entity_poly.entity_id
_entity_poly.type
_entity_poly.pdbx_seq_one_letter_code
_entity_poly.pdbx_strand_id
1 'polypeptide(L)'
;MIKSIVTGGCGFIGTHLVNRLVDLGHEVIVLDRVKPNEPNPKVKYYLQDLSEKYLKYIHLFESVNNVFHLASEVSIPYCVDKPNESMANNVLSTMNILECSRVHNVDKFMFSSTSAVYGNTMFIPSYESNQVQCLNTYSISKYTGEQLCKMYYDLYGLKTVMFRYFNVYGEGQHKTGQYAPVMSIFKRQKNDKKPLTVVEPGYQTRDFVHVSDVVYANILASQKELDTYGEVFNVGTGEGTEIQIIADLISDYQTTIPKRPGEVLHSRANIDKIKEKLGWTFKVNVINWIKENLK
;
A
#
# COMPACT_ATOMS: atom_id res chain seq x y z
N MET A 1 3.99 -27.01 -3.60
CA MET A 1 3.93 -25.70 -4.31
C MET A 1 3.22 -24.72 -3.36
N ILE A 2 3.74 -23.52 -3.17
CA ILE A 2 3.12 -22.50 -2.29
C ILE A 2 1.93 -21.90 -3.03
N LYS A 3 0.76 -21.88 -2.40
CA LYS A 3 -0.45 -21.27 -2.94
C LYS A 3 -0.72 -19.94 -2.25
N SER A 4 -0.91 -18.89 -3.03
CA SER A 4 -1.06 -17.51 -2.52
C SER A 4 -2.31 -16.83 -3.08
N ILE A 5 -3.04 -16.14 -2.22
CA ILE A 5 -4.13 -15.24 -2.62
C ILE A 5 -3.63 -13.80 -2.55
N VAL A 6 -3.89 -13.03 -3.60
CA VAL A 6 -3.68 -11.58 -3.63
C VAL A 6 -5.01 -10.89 -3.85
N THR A 7 -5.52 -10.20 -2.84
CA THR A 7 -6.70 -9.35 -3.03
C THR A 7 -6.27 -7.97 -3.51
N GLY A 8 -7.03 -7.35 -4.41
CA GLY A 8 -6.58 -6.12 -5.06
C GLY A 8 -5.40 -6.33 -6.02
N GLY A 9 -5.27 -7.56 -6.54
CA GLY A 9 -4.15 -7.97 -7.40
C GLY A 9 -4.12 -7.31 -8.77
N CYS A 10 -5.22 -6.68 -9.20
CA CYS A 10 -5.29 -5.91 -10.44
C CYS A 10 -4.92 -4.43 -10.26
N GLY A 11 -4.67 -3.99 -9.02
CA GLY A 11 -4.22 -2.65 -8.68
C GLY A 11 -2.71 -2.44 -8.92
N PHE A 12 -2.22 -1.22 -8.64
CA PHE A 12 -0.83 -0.83 -8.87
C PHE A 12 0.17 -1.76 -8.16
N ILE A 13 0.14 -1.82 -6.82
CA ILE A 13 1.07 -2.67 -6.05
C ILE A 13 0.76 -4.15 -6.32
N GLY A 14 -0.53 -4.49 -6.42
CA GLY A 14 -1.00 -5.86 -6.62
C GLY A 14 -0.45 -6.52 -7.87
N THR A 15 -0.45 -5.83 -9.01
CA THR A 15 0.08 -6.34 -10.28
C THR A 15 1.56 -6.71 -10.16
N HIS A 16 2.39 -5.85 -9.54
CA HIS A 16 3.81 -6.15 -9.32
C HIS A 16 4.00 -7.34 -8.39
N LEU A 17 3.22 -7.42 -7.30
CA LEU A 17 3.29 -8.53 -6.36
C LEU A 17 2.87 -9.86 -7.00
N VAL A 18 1.76 -9.86 -7.75
CA VAL A 18 1.27 -11.04 -8.48
C VAL A 18 2.34 -11.59 -9.43
N ASN A 19 2.93 -10.74 -10.27
CA ASN A 19 3.98 -11.16 -11.19
C ASN A 19 5.20 -11.71 -10.43
N ARG A 20 5.61 -11.05 -9.35
CA ARG A 20 6.75 -11.53 -8.54
C ARG A 20 6.49 -12.88 -7.87
N LEU A 21 5.28 -13.13 -7.38
CA LEU A 21 4.89 -14.42 -6.81
C LEU A 21 4.90 -15.54 -7.86
N VAL A 22 4.42 -15.25 -9.08
CA VAL A 22 4.50 -16.19 -10.22
C VAL A 22 5.95 -16.53 -10.57
N ASP A 23 6.85 -15.51 -10.60
CA ASP A 23 8.28 -15.73 -10.86
C ASP A 23 8.96 -16.58 -9.78
N LEU A 24 8.45 -16.52 -8.55
CA LEU A 24 8.90 -17.38 -7.44
C LEU A 24 8.27 -18.78 -7.43
N GLY A 25 7.43 -19.11 -8.42
CA GLY A 25 6.82 -20.42 -8.58
C GLY A 25 5.59 -20.67 -7.69
N HIS A 26 4.93 -19.62 -7.20
CA HIS A 26 3.67 -19.77 -6.48
C HIS A 26 2.50 -20.06 -7.43
N GLU A 27 1.54 -20.85 -6.97
CA GLU A 27 0.19 -20.84 -7.52
C GLU A 27 -0.53 -19.59 -7.00
N VAL A 28 -0.90 -18.67 -7.92
CA VAL A 28 -1.45 -17.37 -7.53
C VAL A 28 -2.93 -17.29 -7.92
N ILE A 29 -3.74 -16.90 -6.94
CA ILE A 29 -5.16 -16.54 -7.10
C ILE A 29 -5.30 -15.05 -6.82
N VAL A 30 -5.97 -14.32 -7.69
CA VAL A 30 -6.32 -12.93 -7.53
C VAL A 30 -7.81 -12.77 -7.29
N LEU A 31 -8.16 -12.06 -6.22
CA LEU A 31 -9.53 -11.61 -5.94
C LEU A 31 -9.59 -10.09 -6.11
N ASP A 32 -10.34 -9.62 -7.08
CA ASP A 32 -10.49 -8.18 -7.36
C ASP A 32 -11.88 -7.88 -7.92
N ARG A 33 -12.33 -6.65 -7.77
CA ARG A 33 -13.59 -6.19 -8.38
C ARG A 33 -13.46 -5.73 -9.82
N VAL A 34 -12.23 -5.63 -10.32
CA VAL A 34 -11.91 -5.27 -11.71
C VAL A 34 -11.05 -6.35 -12.37
N LYS A 35 -11.13 -6.43 -13.70
CA LYS A 35 -10.24 -7.28 -14.49
C LYS A 35 -8.87 -6.62 -14.63
N PRO A 36 -7.79 -7.42 -14.69
CA PRO A 36 -6.47 -6.88 -15.01
C PRO A 36 -6.46 -6.34 -16.45
N ASN A 37 -5.71 -5.25 -16.68
CA ASN A 37 -5.51 -4.75 -18.04
C ASN A 37 -4.72 -5.74 -18.89
N GLU A 38 -3.70 -6.35 -18.30
CA GLU A 38 -2.84 -7.36 -18.93
C GLU A 38 -2.81 -8.60 -18.02
N PRO A 39 -3.68 -9.60 -18.31
CA PRO A 39 -3.76 -10.80 -17.46
C PRO A 39 -2.51 -11.67 -17.63
N ASN A 40 -1.90 -12.08 -16.52
CA ASN A 40 -0.85 -13.08 -16.52
C ASN A 40 -1.49 -14.48 -16.70
N PRO A 41 -1.14 -15.24 -17.76
CA PRO A 41 -1.80 -16.53 -18.07
C PRO A 41 -1.57 -17.63 -17.01
N LYS A 42 -0.61 -17.45 -16.09
CA LYS A 42 -0.33 -18.36 -14.99
C LYS A 42 -1.15 -18.08 -13.73
N VAL A 43 -2.02 -17.06 -13.76
CA VAL A 43 -2.78 -16.57 -12.60
C VAL A 43 -4.26 -16.84 -12.76
N LYS A 44 -4.92 -17.30 -11.71
CA LYS A 44 -6.38 -17.43 -11.66
C LYS A 44 -7.01 -16.15 -11.13
N TYR A 45 -7.81 -15.46 -11.95
CA TYR A 45 -8.49 -14.21 -11.59
C TYR A 45 -9.97 -14.46 -11.30
N TYR A 46 -10.44 -14.00 -10.15
CA TYR A 46 -11.85 -14.04 -9.77
C TYR A 46 -12.36 -12.61 -9.55
N LEU A 47 -13.41 -12.25 -10.28
CA LEU A 47 -14.12 -10.98 -10.07
C LEU A 47 -15.01 -11.12 -8.84
N GLN A 48 -14.61 -10.44 -7.75
CA GLN A 48 -15.29 -10.57 -6.46
C GLN A 48 -15.29 -9.25 -5.71
N ASP A 49 -16.46 -8.83 -5.26
CA ASP A 49 -16.60 -7.80 -4.25
C ASP A 49 -16.41 -8.44 -2.87
N LEU A 50 -15.34 -8.05 -2.19
CA LEU A 50 -14.94 -8.64 -0.92
C LEU A 50 -15.77 -8.12 0.26
N SER A 51 -16.58 -7.06 0.08
CA SER A 51 -17.54 -6.58 1.07
C SER A 51 -18.82 -7.44 1.11
N GLU A 52 -19.02 -8.29 0.11
CA GLU A 52 -20.13 -9.27 0.10
C GLU A 52 -19.89 -10.42 1.10
N LYS A 53 -20.94 -11.23 1.32
CA LYS A 53 -20.85 -12.41 2.21
C LYS A 53 -19.68 -13.32 1.80
N TYR A 54 -18.70 -13.49 2.68
CA TYR A 54 -17.48 -14.27 2.46
C TYR A 54 -17.73 -15.73 2.07
N LEU A 55 -18.88 -16.29 2.43
CA LEU A 55 -19.28 -17.64 2.04
C LEU A 55 -19.33 -17.86 0.51
N LYS A 56 -19.44 -16.78 -0.29
CA LYS A 56 -19.42 -16.87 -1.74
C LYS A 56 -18.06 -17.31 -2.31
N TYR A 57 -16.98 -16.98 -1.62
CA TYR A 57 -15.61 -17.19 -2.11
C TYR A 57 -14.68 -17.89 -1.11
N ILE A 58 -15.18 -18.28 0.06
CA ILE A 58 -14.39 -18.93 1.10
C ILE A 58 -13.70 -20.21 0.59
N HIS A 59 -14.32 -20.96 -0.33
CA HIS A 59 -13.76 -22.18 -0.92
C HIS A 59 -12.44 -21.95 -1.67
N LEU A 60 -12.16 -20.71 -2.11
CA LEU A 60 -10.90 -20.36 -2.79
C LEU A 60 -9.70 -20.38 -1.84
N PHE A 61 -9.94 -20.34 -0.52
CA PHE A 61 -8.90 -20.33 0.51
C PHE A 61 -8.42 -21.73 0.89
N GLU A 62 -9.02 -22.78 0.34
CA GLU A 62 -8.60 -24.15 0.60
C GLU A 62 -7.13 -24.37 0.21
N SER A 63 -6.32 -24.87 1.17
CA SER A 63 -4.87 -25.11 1.02
C SER A 63 -4.05 -23.88 0.66
N VAL A 64 -4.51 -22.67 0.99
CA VAL A 64 -3.76 -21.42 0.80
C VAL A 64 -2.73 -21.25 1.90
N ASN A 65 -1.47 -21.00 1.53
CA ASN A 65 -0.40 -20.72 2.47
C ASN A 65 -0.36 -19.22 2.84
N ASN A 66 -0.43 -18.33 1.84
CA ASN A 66 -0.26 -16.91 2.07
C ASN A 66 -1.41 -16.08 1.52
N VAL A 67 -1.85 -15.10 2.27
CA VAL A 67 -2.81 -14.08 1.83
C VAL A 67 -2.13 -12.72 1.87
N PHE A 68 -2.16 -12.02 0.74
CA PHE A 68 -1.71 -10.63 0.60
C PHE A 68 -2.94 -9.75 0.38
N HIS A 69 -3.36 -9.05 1.42
CA HIS A 69 -4.57 -8.25 1.38
C HIS A 69 -4.28 -6.79 1.04
N LEU A 70 -4.38 -6.46 -0.28
CA LEU A 70 -4.15 -5.12 -0.82
C LEU A 70 -5.46 -4.44 -1.26
N ALA A 71 -6.56 -5.20 -1.39
CA ALA A 71 -7.85 -4.63 -1.78
C ALA A 71 -8.30 -3.54 -0.82
N SER A 72 -8.53 -2.34 -1.34
CA SER A 72 -8.97 -1.20 -0.54
C SER A 72 -9.43 -0.07 -1.47
N GLU A 73 -10.40 0.72 -1.03
CA GLU A 73 -10.59 2.06 -1.57
C GLU A 73 -9.50 2.98 -1.00
N VAL A 74 -8.65 3.51 -1.87
CA VAL A 74 -7.45 4.28 -1.49
C VAL A 74 -7.58 5.79 -1.70
N SER A 75 -8.64 6.22 -2.40
CA SER A 75 -8.90 7.63 -2.68
C SER A 75 -9.42 8.33 -1.42
N ILE A 76 -8.57 9.12 -0.76
CA ILE A 76 -8.98 9.89 0.44
C ILE A 76 -10.23 10.73 0.16
N PRO A 77 -10.35 11.47 -0.97
CA PRO A 77 -11.55 12.25 -1.23
C PRO A 77 -12.80 11.39 -1.44
N TYR A 78 -12.66 10.26 -2.13
CA TYR A 78 -13.78 9.32 -2.23
C TYR A 78 -14.19 8.82 -0.85
N CYS A 79 -13.22 8.46 0.00
CA CYS A 79 -13.51 8.00 1.36
C CYS A 79 -14.18 9.07 2.23
N VAL A 80 -13.90 10.34 2.00
CA VAL A 80 -14.57 11.46 2.69
C VAL A 80 -15.97 11.68 2.16
N ASP A 81 -16.17 11.60 0.83
CA ASP A 81 -17.47 11.79 0.18
C ASP A 81 -18.43 10.61 0.40
N LYS A 82 -17.87 9.37 0.42
CA LYS A 82 -18.58 8.10 0.54
C LYS A 82 -18.12 7.26 1.73
N PRO A 83 -18.28 7.75 2.98
CA PRO A 83 -17.68 7.10 4.15
C PRO A 83 -18.22 5.68 4.40
N ASN A 84 -19.51 5.44 4.23
CA ASN A 84 -20.13 4.12 4.44
C ASN A 84 -19.62 3.08 3.44
N GLU A 85 -19.56 3.44 2.15
CA GLU A 85 -19.02 2.58 1.10
C GLU A 85 -17.54 2.27 1.34
N SER A 86 -16.78 3.28 1.77
CA SER A 86 -15.36 3.14 2.08
C SER A 86 -15.12 2.22 3.28
N MET A 87 -15.94 2.30 4.33
CA MET A 87 -15.85 1.39 5.48
C MET A 87 -16.22 -0.04 5.07
N ALA A 88 -17.24 -0.25 4.24
CA ALA A 88 -17.56 -1.57 3.70
C ALA A 88 -16.41 -2.14 2.85
N ASN A 89 -15.88 -1.33 1.94
CA ASN A 89 -14.77 -1.72 1.06
C ASN A 89 -13.46 -2.00 1.80
N ASN A 90 -13.18 -1.31 2.92
CA ASN A 90 -11.89 -1.40 3.59
C ASN A 90 -11.96 -2.23 4.88
N VAL A 91 -13.00 -2.08 5.70
CA VAL A 91 -13.10 -2.76 7.00
C VAL A 91 -13.82 -4.09 6.88
N LEU A 92 -15.03 -4.09 6.29
CA LEU A 92 -15.80 -5.33 6.15
C LEU A 92 -15.09 -6.32 5.23
N SER A 93 -14.50 -5.86 4.12
CA SER A 93 -13.69 -6.73 3.26
C SER A 93 -12.50 -7.34 4.01
N THR A 94 -11.76 -6.54 4.80
CA THR A 94 -10.64 -7.03 5.62
C THR A 94 -11.10 -8.10 6.60
N MET A 95 -12.22 -7.85 7.30
CA MET A 95 -12.80 -8.82 8.24
C MET A 95 -13.19 -10.13 7.54
N ASN A 96 -13.81 -10.04 6.37
CA ASN A 96 -14.20 -11.20 5.57
C ASN A 96 -12.99 -12.04 5.14
N ILE A 97 -11.91 -11.40 4.69
CA ILE A 97 -10.71 -12.10 4.23
C ILE A 97 -9.94 -12.70 5.41
N LEU A 98 -9.89 -12.03 6.56
CA LEU A 98 -9.35 -12.59 7.80
C LEU A 98 -10.13 -13.84 8.24
N GLU A 99 -11.48 -13.81 8.18
CA GLU A 99 -12.31 -14.95 8.53
C GLU A 99 -12.12 -16.13 7.58
N CYS A 100 -12.05 -15.89 6.25
CA CYS A 100 -11.70 -16.94 5.30
C CYS A 100 -10.33 -17.55 5.61
N SER A 101 -9.35 -16.72 5.96
CA SER A 101 -7.99 -17.15 6.30
C SER A 101 -7.96 -17.99 7.57
N ARG A 102 -8.71 -17.58 8.61
CA ARG A 102 -8.84 -18.30 9.86
C ARG A 102 -9.47 -19.69 9.68
N VAL A 103 -10.60 -19.75 8.96
CA VAL A 103 -11.35 -21.00 8.74
C VAL A 103 -10.53 -22.04 7.99
N HIS A 104 -9.69 -21.59 7.05
CA HIS A 104 -8.84 -22.47 6.24
C HIS A 104 -7.40 -22.60 6.74
N ASN A 105 -7.09 -22.11 7.95
CA ASN A 105 -5.77 -22.21 8.58
C ASN A 105 -4.66 -21.70 7.67
N VAL A 106 -4.84 -20.53 7.06
CA VAL A 106 -3.81 -19.86 6.24
C VAL A 106 -2.57 -19.62 7.10
N ASP A 107 -1.38 -19.93 6.57
CA ASP A 107 -0.13 -19.83 7.32
C ASP A 107 0.20 -18.39 7.69
N LYS A 108 0.10 -17.45 6.72
CA LYS A 108 0.43 -16.03 6.95
C LYS A 108 -0.50 -15.08 6.21
N PHE A 109 -0.82 -13.98 6.85
CA PHE A 109 -1.66 -12.91 6.33
C PHE A 109 -0.91 -11.58 6.33
N MET A 110 -0.62 -11.01 5.16
CA MET A 110 0.01 -9.71 4.98
C MET A 110 -1.03 -8.65 4.69
N PHE A 111 -1.08 -7.60 5.49
CA PHE A 111 -2.05 -6.50 5.37
C PHE A 111 -1.38 -5.20 4.93
N SER A 112 -1.90 -4.60 3.87
CA SER A 112 -1.46 -3.29 3.37
C SER A 112 -2.15 -2.16 4.13
N SER A 113 -1.45 -1.58 5.10
CA SER A 113 -1.82 -0.36 5.79
C SER A 113 -1.16 0.88 5.15
N THR A 114 -1.12 2.01 5.84
CA THR A 114 -0.69 3.31 5.30
C THR A 114 -0.03 4.18 6.36
N SER A 115 0.95 5.00 5.97
CA SER A 115 1.50 6.06 6.80
C SER A 115 0.49 7.17 7.13
N ALA A 116 -0.64 7.25 6.41
CA ALA A 116 -1.71 8.20 6.69
C ALA A 116 -2.33 8.04 8.09
N VAL A 117 -2.12 6.92 8.77
CA VAL A 117 -2.56 6.70 10.15
C VAL A 117 -1.83 7.61 11.15
N TYR A 118 -0.63 8.08 10.82
CA TYR A 118 0.12 9.00 11.68
C TYR A 118 -0.43 10.42 11.68
N GLY A 119 -1.19 10.80 10.66
CA GLY A 119 -1.79 12.13 10.56
C GLY A 119 -0.74 13.25 10.54
N ASN A 120 -1.01 14.33 11.27
CA ASN A 120 -0.11 15.48 11.42
C ASN A 120 0.84 15.29 12.61
N THR A 121 1.55 14.17 12.67
CA THR A 121 2.51 13.94 13.75
C THR A 121 3.65 14.98 13.71
N MET A 122 4.07 15.44 14.89
CA MET A 122 5.29 16.25 15.07
C MET A 122 6.53 15.36 15.25
N PHE A 123 6.36 14.05 15.43
CA PHE A 123 7.44 13.09 15.63
C PHE A 123 7.92 12.55 14.27
N ILE A 124 9.05 13.09 13.79
CA ILE A 124 9.67 12.70 12.53
C ILE A 124 11.14 12.37 12.78
N PRO A 125 11.58 11.13 12.41
CA PRO A 125 10.85 10.10 11.69
C PRO A 125 9.72 9.47 12.52
N SER A 126 8.67 8.97 11.82
CA SER A 126 7.55 8.27 12.46
C SER A 126 7.95 6.84 12.81
N TYR A 127 7.82 6.48 14.08
CA TYR A 127 7.98 5.12 14.60
C TYR A 127 6.65 4.39 14.64
N GLU A 128 6.63 3.06 14.53
CA GLU A 128 5.39 2.27 14.62
C GLU A 128 4.70 2.40 15.97
N SER A 129 5.45 2.72 17.03
CA SER A 129 4.96 3.00 18.38
C SER A 129 4.37 4.40 18.58
N ASN A 130 4.52 5.30 17.61
CA ASN A 130 3.94 6.63 17.71
C ASN A 130 2.42 6.58 17.79
N GLN A 131 1.85 7.52 18.53
CA GLN A 131 0.40 7.68 18.63
C GLN A 131 -0.21 7.86 17.23
N VAL A 132 -1.23 7.06 16.94
CA VAL A 132 -2.02 7.15 15.71
C VAL A 132 -2.97 8.34 15.79
N GLN A 133 -3.02 9.15 14.73
CA GLN A 133 -3.89 10.30 14.59
C GLN A 133 -4.58 10.28 13.21
N CYS A 134 -5.61 9.45 13.08
CA CYS A 134 -6.35 9.34 11.83
C CYS A 134 -7.14 10.61 11.52
N LEU A 135 -6.90 11.24 10.37
CA LEU A 135 -7.52 12.52 9.98
C LEU A 135 -8.73 12.37 9.04
N ASN A 136 -8.98 11.18 8.51
CA ASN A 136 -10.04 10.94 7.53
C ASN A 136 -10.50 9.48 7.55
N THR A 137 -11.61 9.20 6.87
CA THR A 137 -12.22 7.86 6.80
C THR A 137 -11.27 6.80 6.25
N TYR A 138 -10.41 7.16 5.28
CA TYR A 138 -9.41 6.23 4.76
C TYR A 138 -8.42 5.78 5.85
N SER A 139 -7.79 6.73 6.55
CA SER A 139 -6.82 6.40 7.59
C SER A 139 -7.47 5.63 8.76
N ILE A 140 -8.70 6.00 9.16
CA ILE A 140 -9.46 5.26 10.18
C ILE A 140 -9.71 3.83 9.71
N SER A 141 -10.18 3.62 8.48
CA SER A 141 -10.49 2.29 7.96
C SER A 141 -9.24 1.38 7.90
N LYS A 142 -8.09 1.94 7.51
CA LYS A 142 -6.81 1.19 7.48
C LYS A 142 -6.32 0.87 8.89
N TYR A 143 -6.41 1.82 9.83
CA TYR A 143 -6.07 1.57 11.23
C TYR A 143 -7.00 0.53 11.88
N THR A 144 -8.30 0.56 11.58
CA THR A 144 -9.23 -0.50 12.02
C THR A 144 -8.80 -1.86 11.47
N GLY A 145 -8.34 -1.93 10.21
CA GLY A 145 -7.78 -3.15 9.63
C GLY A 145 -6.55 -3.67 10.39
N GLU A 146 -5.65 -2.77 10.84
CA GLU A 146 -4.52 -3.16 11.70
C GLU A 146 -5.01 -3.79 13.01
N GLN A 147 -6.01 -3.19 13.67
CA GLN A 147 -6.58 -3.71 14.91
C GLN A 147 -7.27 -5.08 14.72
N LEU A 148 -7.97 -5.26 13.59
CA LEU A 148 -8.54 -6.57 13.23
C LEU A 148 -7.44 -7.61 13.02
N CYS A 149 -6.39 -7.31 12.28
CA CYS A 149 -5.26 -8.22 12.07
C CYS A 149 -4.62 -8.64 13.39
N LYS A 150 -4.38 -7.67 14.29
CA LYS A 150 -3.83 -7.95 15.61
C LYS A 150 -4.77 -8.84 16.43
N MET A 151 -6.06 -8.53 16.46
CA MET A 151 -7.07 -9.32 17.16
C MET A 151 -7.11 -10.76 16.63
N TYR A 152 -7.06 -10.98 15.31
CA TYR A 152 -7.05 -12.33 14.74
C TYR A 152 -5.80 -13.12 15.11
N TYR A 153 -4.66 -12.46 15.26
CA TYR A 153 -3.45 -13.10 15.80
C TYR A 153 -3.63 -13.44 17.29
N ASP A 154 -4.05 -12.49 18.11
CA ASP A 154 -4.14 -12.65 19.57
C ASP A 154 -5.19 -13.73 19.98
N LEU A 155 -6.34 -13.79 19.28
CA LEU A 155 -7.43 -14.69 19.63
C LEU A 155 -7.39 -16.03 18.91
N TYR A 156 -6.91 -16.05 17.67
CA TYR A 156 -7.03 -17.23 16.81
C TYR A 156 -5.68 -17.77 16.32
N GLY A 157 -4.57 -17.10 16.64
CA GLY A 157 -3.22 -17.52 16.23
C GLY A 157 -2.91 -17.32 14.74
N LEU A 158 -3.78 -16.61 13.97
CA LEU A 158 -3.49 -16.30 12.57
C LEU A 158 -2.27 -15.38 12.49
N LYS A 159 -1.19 -15.83 11.86
CA LYS A 159 0.07 -15.08 11.75
C LYS A 159 -0.11 -13.86 10.83
N THR A 160 -0.40 -12.68 11.39
CA THR A 160 -0.61 -11.44 10.63
C THR A 160 0.60 -10.54 10.68
N VAL A 161 0.94 -9.90 9.54
CA VAL A 161 1.98 -8.87 9.40
C VAL A 161 1.37 -7.67 8.68
N MET A 162 1.54 -6.47 9.23
CA MET A 162 0.92 -5.27 8.70
C MET A 162 1.98 -4.27 8.25
N PHE A 163 1.77 -3.64 7.11
CA PHE A 163 2.72 -2.69 6.54
C PHE A 163 2.09 -1.30 6.39
N ARG A 164 2.66 -0.29 7.05
CA ARG A 164 2.35 1.12 6.81
C ARG A 164 3.22 1.62 5.66
N TYR A 165 2.68 1.54 4.44
CA TYR A 165 3.38 2.07 3.26
C TYR A 165 3.42 3.59 3.32
N PHE A 166 4.61 4.15 3.06
CA PHE A 166 4.79 5.56 2.80
C PHE A 166 4.45 5.86 1.33
N ASN A 167 4.99 6.90 0.70
CA ASN A 167 4.53 7.29 -0.63
C ASN A 167 5.07 6.34 -1.70
N VAL A 168 4.28 5.32 -2.06
CA VAL A 168 4.68 4.33 -3.06
C VAL A 168 4.65 4.95 -4.45
N TYR A 169 5.72 4.74 -5.24
CA TYR A 169 5.83 5.19 -6.63
C TYR A 169 6.41 4.08 -7.50
N GLY A 170 6.31 4.23 -8.83
CA GLY A 170 6.90 3.30 -9.80
C GLY A 170 6.06 3.15 -11.07
N GLU A 171 6.43 2.16 -11.87
CA GLU A 171 5.75 1.82 -13.11
C GLU A 171 4.34 1.33 -12.85
N GLY A 172 3.39 1.65 -13.75
CA GLY A 172 2.00 1.22 -13.62
C GLY A 172 1.16 1.97 -12.58
N GLN A 173 1.72 3.00 -11.90
CA GLN A 173 0.97 3.83 -10.99
C GLN A 173 -0.17 4.56 -11.74
N HIS A 174 -1.39 4.56 -11.16
CA HIS A 174 -2.57 5.16 -11.78
C HIS A 174 -2.36 6.63 -12.17
N LYS A 175 -2.68 6.95 -13.43
CA LYS A 175 -2.43 8.27 -14.03
C LYS A 175 -3.58 9.27 -13.85
N THR A 176 -4.75 8.84 -13.41
CA THR A 176 -5.99 9.62 -13.44
C THR A 176 -6.56 9.87 -12.06
N GLY A 177 -7.25 11.03 -11.93
CA GLY A 177 -7.91 11.46 -10.69
C GLY A 177 -7.31 12.76 -10.14
N GLN A 178 -8.16 13.56 -9.51
CA GLN A 178 -7.79 14.87 -8.91
C GLN A 178 -6.79 14.73 -7.75
N TYR A 179 -6.66 13.51 -7.23
CA TYR A 179 -5.83 13.14 -6.07
C TYR A 179 -4.84 12.01 -6.41
N ALA A 180 -4.42 11.92 -7.68
CA ALA A 180 -3.32 11.04 -8.07
C ALA A 180 -2.06 11.42 -7.25
N PRO A 181 -1.17 10.45 -6.95
CA PRO A 181 0.10 10.74 -6.31
C PRO A 181 0.92 11.76 -7.11
N VAL A 182 1.67 12.60 -6.43
CA VAL A 182 2.41 13.73 -7.03
C VAL A 182 3.25 13.33 -8.24
N MET A 183 3.92 12.17 -8.16
CA MET A 183 4.71 11.62 -9.28
C MET A 183 3.87 11.38 -10.54
N SER A 184 2.66 10.83 -10.38
CA SER A 184 1.73 10.59 -11.49
C SER A 184 1.16 11.90 -12.05
N ILE A 185 0.90 12.88 -11.18
CA ILE A 185 0.44 14.22 -11.59
C ILE A 185 1.53 14.89 -12.44
N PHE A 186 2.76 14.94 -11.95
CA PHE A 186 3.88 15.59 -12.64
C PHE A 186 4.21 14.91 -13.98
N LYS A 187 4.25 13.56 -14.00
CA LYS A 187 4.43 12.80 -15.25
C LYS A 187 3.35 13.11 -16.28
N ARG A 188 2.08 13.17 -15.86
CA ARG A 188 0.97 13.51 -16.75
C ARG A 188 1.09 14.94 -17.27
N GLN A 189 1.32 15.92 -16.37
CA GLN A 189 1.45 17.33 -16.74
C GLN A 189 2.58 17.54 -17.72
N LYS A 190 3.73 16.91 -17.51
CA LYS A 190 4.86 16.95 -18.46
C LYS A 190 4.46 16.38 -19.83
N ASN A 191 3.82 15.21 -19.86
CA ASN A 191 3.38 14.58 -21.12
C ASN A 191 2.34 15.45 -21.86
N ASP A 192 1.46 16.12 -21.11
CA ASP A 192 0.46 17.05 -21.64
C ASP A 192 1.03 18.43 -21.99
N LYS A 193 2.35 18.65 -21.83
CA LYS A 193 3.03 19.94 -22.02
C LYS A 193 2.42 21.07 -21.18
N LYS A 194 1.96 20.75 -19.97
CA LYS A 194 1.41 21.69 -18.98
C LYS A 194 2.43 21.97 -17.88
N PRO A 195 2.34 23.12 -17.19
CA PRO A 195 3.22 23.39 -16.06
C PRO A 195 2.97 22.39 -14.94
N LEU A 196 4.05 21.98 -14.27
CA LEU A 196 3.94 21.18 -13.06
C LEU A 196 3.33 22.04 -11.94
N THR A 197 2.27 21.55 -11.30
CA THR A 197 1.59 22.28 -10.21
C THR A 197 2.21 21.93 -8.87
N VAL A 198 3.08 22.80 -8.35
CA VAL A 198 3.70 22.66 -7.03
C VAL A 198 2.79 23.30 -5.99
N VAL A 199 2.35 22.52 -5.01
CA VAL A 199 1.54 23.03 -3.89
C VAL A 199 2.45 23.81 -2.92
N GLU A 200 2.02 25.01 -2.47
CA GLU A 200 2.75 25.75 -1.44
C GLU A 200 2.91 24.94 -0.14
N PRO A 201 4.07 25.09 0.52
CA PRO A 201 5.22 25.97 0.24
C PRO A 201 6.30 25.34 -0.65
N GLY A 202 6.11 24.12 -1.21
CA GLY A 202 7.07 23.41 -2.05
C GLY A 202 8.11 22.60 -1.26
N TYR A 203 8.53 23.04 -0.09
CA TYR A 203 9.50 22.35 0.77
C TYR A 203 8.89 21.23 1.64
N GLN A 204 7.58 20.95 1.48
CA GLN A 204 7.00 19.77 2.15
C GLN A 204 7.69 18.51 1.70
N THR A 205 8.04 17.63 2.65
CA THR A 205 8.77 16.40 2.37
C THR A 205 7.87 15.17 2.38
N ARG A 206 8.18 14.22 1.51
CA ARG A 206 7.57 12.89 1.50
C ARG A 206 8.67 11.82 1.46
N ASP A 207 8.43 10.73 2.16
CA ASP A 207 9.24 9.52 2.05
C ASP A 207 8.70 8.70 0.88
N PHE A 208 9.47 8.61 -0.19
CA PHE A 208 9.10 7.91 -1.42
C PHE A 208 9.74 6.53 -1.44
N VAL A 209 8.93 5.48 -1.48
CA VAL A 209 9.38 4.09 -1.59
C VAL A 209 8.95 3.49 -2.92
N HIS A 210 9.87 2.83 -3.63
CA HIS A 210 9.57 2.22 -4.91
C HIS A 210 8.69 0.97 -4.75
N VAL A 211 7.81 0.74 -5.73
CA VAL A 211 6.87 -0.40 -5.70
C VAL A 211 7.58 -1.75 -5.59
N SER A 212 8.75 -1.92 -6.21
CA SER A 212 9.54 -3.16 -6.09
C SER A 212 10.03 -3.41 -4.67
N ASP A 213 10.35 -2.35 -3.91
CA ASP A 213 10.79 -2.45 -2.52
C ASP A 213 9.60 -2.80 -1.60
N VAL A 214 8.41 -2.28 -1.91
CA VAL A 214 7.15 -2.67 -1.24
C VAL A 214 6.83 -4.14 -1.49
N VAL A 215 6.93 -4.60 -2.74
CA VAL A 215 6.78 -6.03 -3.10
C VAL A 215 7.79 -6.88 -2.36
N TYR A 216 9.06 -6.44 -2.29
CA TYR A 216 10.10 -7.16 -1.57
C TYR A 216 9.79 -7.31 -0.08
N ALA A 217 9.25 -6.28 0.58
CA ALA A 217 8.82 -6.36 1.98
C ALA A 217 7.73 -7.43 2.19
N ASN A 218 6.72 -7.48 1.30
CA ASN A 218 5.66 -8.49 1.35
C ASN A 218 6.21 -9.92 1.17
N ILE A 219 7.11 -10.11 0.22
CA ILE A 219 7.75 -11.43 -0.04
C ILE A 219 8.57 -11.86 1.18
N LEU A 220 9.40 -10.99 1.75
CA LEU A 220 10.19 -11.31 2.94
C LEU A 220 9.29 -11.76 4.10
N ALA A 221 8.20 -11.04 4.38
CA ALA A 221 7.27 -11.42 5.44
C ALA A 221 6.62 -12.79 5.20
N SER A 222 6.31 -13.12 3.94
CA SER A 222 5.73 -14.43 3.62
C SER A 222 6.72 -15.59 3.79
N GLN A 223 8.02 -15.33 3.62
CA GLN A 223 9.07 -16.34 3.66
C GLN A 223 9.72 -16.50 5.03
N LYS A 224 9.86 -15.40 5.78
CA LYS A 224 10.56 -15.37 7.06
C LYS A 224 9.64 -15.73 8.21
N GLU A 225 10.10 -16.61 9.13
CA GLU A 225 9.45 -16.75 10.42
C GLU A 225 9.87 -15.60 11.34
N LEU A 226 8.88 -15.04 12.07
CA LEU A 226 9.09 -13.98 13.05
C LEU A 226 8.89 -14.52 14.45
N ASP A 227 9.59 -13.95 15.43
CA ASP A 227 9.43 -14.30 16.84
C ASP A 227 8.00 -13.96 17.34
N THR A 228 7.41 -12.90 16.79
CA THR A 228 6.05 -12.44 17.10
C THR A 228 5.33 -12.00 15.83
N TYR A 229 4.01 -12.13 15.84
CA TYR A 229 3.12 -11.68 14.77
C TYR A 229 2.10 -10.68 15.32
N GLY A 230 1.16 -10.24 14.50
CA GLY A 230 0.25 -9.15 14.88
C GLY A 230 0.97 -7.80 14.93
N GLU A 231 2.11 -7.69 14.26
CA GLU A 231 2.98 -6.51 14.30
C GLU A 231 2.87 -5.65 13.05
N VAL A 232 3.04 -4.35 13.25
CA VAL A 232 3.10 -3.33 12.20
C VAL A 232 4.54 -2.99 11.87
N PHE A 233 4.84 -2.76 10.59
CA PHE A 233 6.13 -2.31 10.08
C PHE A 233 5.96 -1.12 9.15
N ASN A 234 6.78 -0.09 9.31
CA ASN A 234 6.90 0.98 8.34
C ASN A 234 7.65 0.50 7.10
N VAL A 235 7.12 0.82 5.91
CA VAL A 235 7.78 0.58 4.63
C VAL A 235 7.94 1.92 3.92
N GLY A 236 9.11 2.48 4.08
CA GLY A 236 9.59 3.74 3.53
C GLY A 236 11.10 3.65 3.33
N THR A 237 11.75 4.74 2.97
CA THR A 237 13.22 4.77 2.83
C THR A 237 13.92 5.33 4.07
N GLY A 238 13.18 6.06 4.91
CA GLY A 238 13.75 6.88 5.98
C GLY A 238 14.31 8.21 5.47
N GLU A 239 14.12 8.52 4.18
CA GLU A 239 14.57 9.74 3.53
C GLU A 239 13.36 10.63 3.20
N GLY A 240 13.42 11.90 3.61
CA GLY A 240 12.41 12.89 3.25
C GLY A 240 12.85 13.68 2.02
N THR A 241 12.16 13.53 0.90
CA THR A 241 12.43 14.30 -0.32
C THR A 241 11.42 15.43 -0.47
N GLU A 242 11.89 16.65 -0.71
CA GLU A 242 11.04 17.82 -0.96
C GLU A 242 10.31 17.70 -2.30
N ILE A 243 9.05 18.15 -2.32
CA ILE A 243 8.24 18.13 -3.55
C ILE A 243 8.84 19.04 -4.62
N GLN A 244 9.44 20.19 -4.21
CA GLN A 244 10.12 21.09 -5.13
C GLN A 244 11.28 20.40 -5.84
N ILE A 245 12.12 19.64 -5.13
CA ILE A 245 13.24 18.90 -5.73
C ILE A 245 12.73 17.91 -6.79
N ILE A 246 11.61 17.21 -6.49
CA ILE A 246 10.98 16.30 -7.46
C ILE A 246 10.54 17.05 -8.72
N ALA A 247 9.91 18.22 -8.56
CA ALA A 247 9.45 19.04 -9.68
C ALA A 247 10.64 19.53 -10.54
N ASP A 248 11.70 20.06 -9.91
CA ASP A 248 12.90 20.57 -10.58
C ASP A 248 13.62 19.48 -11.40
N LEU A 249 13.64 18.26 -10.92
CA LEU A 249 14.19 17.12 -11.64
C LEU A 249 13.39 16.73 -12.89
N ILE A 250 12.09 17.01 -12.91
CA ILE A 250 11.19 16.60 -13.99
C ILE A 250 11.06 17.68 -15.07
N SER A 251 10.89 18.95 -14.69
CA SER A 251 10.70 20.06 -15.66
C SER A 251 10.86 21.41 -14.99
N ASP A 252 11.48 22.37 -15.70
CA ASP A 252 11.54 23.78 -15.30
C ASP A 252 10.21 24.53 -15.53
N TYR A 253 9.28 23.96 -16.32
CA TYR A 253 7.97 24.54 -16.56
C TYR A 253 7.02 24.23 -15.41
N GLN A 254 6.92 25.15 -14.43
CA GLN A 254 6.21 24.97 -13.17
C GLN A 254 5.28 26.15 -12.87
N THR A 255 4.28 25.89 -12.02
CA THR A 255 3.41 26.90 -11.42
C THR A 255 3.10 26.50 -9.99
N THR A 256 2.96 27.50 -9.12
CA THR A 256 2.61 27.29 -7.71
C THR A 256 1.11 27.37 -7.52
N ILE A 257 0.56 26.49 -6.70
CA ILE A 257 -0.85 26.48 -6.33
C ILE A 257 -1.00 26.55 -4.80
N PRO A 258 -2.11 27.12 -4.28
CA PRO A 258 -2.30 27.28 -2.85
C PRO A 258 -2.25 25.97 -2.06
N LYS A 259 -1.82 26.07 -0.79
CA LYS A 259 -1.81 24.94 0.16
C LYS A 259 -3.20 24.33 0.31
N ARG A 260 -3.25 22.99 0.35
CA ARG A 260 -4.49 22.25 0.58
C ARG A 260 -4.80 22.14 2.08
N PRO A 261 -6.07 22.23 2.49
CA PRO A 261 -6.44 21.97 3.88
C PRO A 261 -6.03 20.56 4.31
N GLY A 262 -5.47 20.43 5.53
CA GLY A 262 -5.08 19.14 6.10
C GLY A 262 -3.83 18.50 5.49
N GLU A 263 -3.07 19.23 4.66
CA GLU A 263 -1.84 18.68 4.09
C GLU A 263 -0.74 18.58 5.14
N VAL A 264 -0.19 17.36 5.30
CA VAL A 264 0.94 17.06 6.18
C VAL A 264 2.20 17.73 5.63
N LEU A 265 2.94 18.48 6.46
CA LEU A 265 4.14 19.18 6.01
C LEU A 265 5.31 18.23 5.76
N HIS A 266 5.55 17.33 6.70
CA HIS A 266 6.67 16.37 6.60
C HIS A 266 6.19 14.95 6.89
N SER A 267 6.69 13.99 6.11
CA SER A 267 6.42 12.57 6.29
C SER A 267 7.69 11.78 6.02
N ARG A 268 8.18 11.05 7.04
CA ARG A 268 9.39 10.23 6.95
C ARG A 268 9.29 9.03 7.90
N ALA A 269 9.59 7.84 7.41
CA ALA A 269 9.58 6.60 8.18
C ALA A 269 10.80 6.50 9.11
N ASN A 270 10.64 5.94 10.31
CA ASN A 270 11.69 5.13 10.89
C ASN A 270 11.56 3.72 10.34
N ILE A 271 12.67 3.13 9.89
CA ILE A 271 12.71 1.80 9.25
C ILE A 271 13.60 0.82 10.01
N ASP A 272 13.99 1.12 11.24
CA ASP A 272 14.88 0.27 12.02
C ASP A 272 14.21 -1.07 12.34
N LYS A 273 12.92 -1.05 12.71
CA LYS A 273 12.17 -2.26 13.04
C LYS A 273 12.10 -3.25 11.86
N ILE A 274 11.79 -2.78 10.66
CA ILE A 274 11.70 -3.66 9.50
C ILE A 274 13.08 -4.18 9.06
N LYS A 275 14.14 -3.37 9.22
CA LYS A 275 15.52 -3.82 9.01
C LYS A 275 15.90 -4.93 9.98
N GLU A 276 15.67 -4.73 11.27
CA GLU A 276 16.02 -5.67 12.32
C GLU A 276 15.24 -6.99 12.20
N LYS A 277 13.91 -6.89 12.11
CA LYS A 277 13.03 -8.07 12.17
C LYS A 277 12.95 -8.82 10.85
N LEU A 278 12.85 -8.13 9.73
CA LEU A 278 12.72 -8.74 8.41
C LEU A 278 14.02 -8.78 7.60
N GLY A 279 15.04 -7.99 7.97
CA GLY A 279 16.25 -7.84 7.15
C GLY A 279 16.00 -7.05 5.88
N TRP A 280 14.90 -6.28 5.84
CA TRP A 280 14.50 -5.51 4.68
C TRP A 280 15.27 -4.19 4.59
N THR A 281 15.69 -3.82 3.38
CA THR A 281 16.21 -2.50 3.04
C THR A 281 15.68 -2.11 1.67
N PHE A 282 15.43 -0.81 1.46
CA PHE A 282 15.10 -0.31 0.13
C PHE A 282 16.31 -0.38 -0.81
N LYS A 283 16.04 -0.48 -2.11
CA LYS A 283 17.08 -0.61 -3.15
C LYS A 283 17.02 0.52 -4.18
N VAL A 284 15.83 1.12 -4.38
CA VAL A 284 15.60 2.12 -5.41
C VAL A 284 15.54 3.51 -4.79
N ASN A 285 16.50 4.36 -5.17
CA ASN A 285 16.50 5.77 -4.77
C ASN A 285 15.62 6.59 -5.73
N VAL A 286 14.73 7.42 -5.18
CA VAL A 286 13.73 8.18 -5.96
C VAL A 286 14.36 9.18 -6.94
N ILE A 287 15.45 9.84 -6.54
CA ILE A 287 16.13 10.83 -7.37
C ILE A 287 16.73 10.17 -8.63
N ASN A 288 17.39 9.03 -8.44
CA ASN A 288 17.99 8.27 -9.55
C ASN A 288 16.90 7.74 -10.49
N TRP A 289 15.83 7.17 -9.92
CA TRP A 289 14.71 6.66 -10.70
C TRP A 289 14.03 7.75 -11.56
N ILE A 290 13.84 8.98 -11.01
CA ILE A 290 13.30 10.12 -11.77
C ILE A 290 14.20 10.46 -12.93
N LYS A 291 15.52 10.55 -12.71
CA LYS A 291 16.49 10.87 -13.76
C LYS A 291 16.49 9.86 -14.91
N GLU A 292 16.21 8.61 -14.64
CA GLU A 292 16.19 7.52 -15.62
C GLU A 292 14.84 7.39 -16.34
N ASN A 293 13.73 7.68 -15.67
CA ASN A 293 12.38 7.34 -16.15
C ASN A 293 11.47 8.54 -16.46
N LEU A 294 11.80 9.76 -15.99
CA LEU A 294 10.94 10.93 -16.11
C LEU A 294 11.62 12.15 -16.76
N LYS A 295 12.87 12.06 -17.20
CA LYS A 295 13.55 13.14 -17.92
C LYS A 295 13.16 13.24 -19.39
#